data_0fae0999739cf266f13a5b00099f2b83
#
_entry.id   0fae0999739cf266f13a5b00099f2b83
#
_cell.length_a   1.000
_cell.length_b   1.000
_cell.length_c   1.000
_cell.angle_alpha   90.00
_cell.angle_beta   90.00
_cell.angle_gamma   90.00
#
_symmetry.space_group_name_H-M   'P 1'
#
loop_
_entity.id
_entity.type
_entity.pdbx_description
1 polymer ?
#
loop_
_entity_poly.entity_id
_entity_poly.type
_entity_poly.pdbx_seq_one_letter_code
_entity_poly.pdbx_strand_id
1 'polypeptide(L)'
;MNSFNIWRIKRCFVKLLNWVFIVVCMFLLWIMAQVFVFTSFRIPSDSMSPELREGDFVLVWKPVIGARLFNLNKSLNLEQTEIYRLPGFREIKRNDVVVFNFPHPNDWSRIEMHIMKYYIKRCIGLPGDTVSIRKGMFKVDGVDIPLGNAASQERIGLMRPEDFPEGVYRSFPYDSLLDWNIKEFGPLFVPGKGDVVKMDRTGGVLYRKLIEWEQGKKMYVKGDTVLLNDSVITSYQFRKNYYFVAGDHGENSQDSRYWGLLPEEYIVGVASRIWKSVDSYTGDICWDRVWKKIE
;
A
#
# COMPACT_ATOMS: atom_id res chain seq x y z
N MET A 1 32.10 -59.50 3.97
CA MET A 1 31.02 -58.52 4.24
C MET A 1 29.83 -58.93 3.35
N ASN A 2 28.75 -59.47 3.97
CA ASN A 2 27.70 -60.21 3.27
C ASN A 2 26.90 -59.33 2.32
N SER A 3 26.64 -59.78 1.10
CA SER A 3 25.83 -59.13 0.03
C SER A 3 24.47 -58.65 0.53
N PHE A 4 23.92 -59.31 1.54
CA PHE A 4 22.66 -58.92 2.21
C PHE A 4 22.74 -57.58 2.98
N ASN A 5 23.87 -57.28 3.63
CA ASN A 5 24.05 -56.01 4.33
C ASN A 5 24.23 -54.83 3.32
N ILE A 6 24.89 -55.02 2.22
CA ILE A 6 25.05 -54.02 1.17
C ILE A 6 23.71 -53.67 0.54
N TRP A 7 22.83 -54.63 0.32
CA TRP A 7 21.51 -54.38 -0.24
C TRP A 7 20.57 -53.59 0.73
N ARG A 8 20.63 -53.91 2.05
CA ARG A 8 19.92 -53.17 3.08
C ARG A 8 20.40 -51.70 3.17
N ILE A 9 21.72 -51.50 3.14
CA ILE A 9 22.32 -50.16 3.14
C ILE A 9 21.89 -49.37 1.90
N LYS A 10 21.93 -49.97 0.71
CA LYS A 10 21.44 -49.30 -0.52
C LYS A 10 19.97 -48.92 -0.42
N ARG A 11 19.10 -49.79 0.09
CA ARG A 11 17.67 -49.46 0.31
C ARG A 11 17.46 -48.35 1.31
N CYS A 12 18.18 -48.32 2.42
CA CYS A 12 18.12 -47.24 3.39
C CYS A 12 18.58 -45.91 2.79
N PHE A 13 19.65 -45.96 2.01
CA PHE A 13 20.18 -44.77 1.32
C PHE A 13 19.20 -44.21 0.27
N VAL A 14 18.58 -45.06 -0.53
CA VAL A 14 17.54 -44.63 -1.51
C VAL A 14 16.32 -44.04 -0.79
N LYS A 15 15.89 -44.65 0.32
CA LYS A 15 14.80 -44.07 1.12
C LYS A 15 15.17 -42.69 1.69
N LEU A 16 16.39 -42.55 2.19
CA LEU A 16 16.87 -41.25 2.71
C LEU A 16 16.89 -40.20 1.59
N LEU A 17 17.43 -40.54 0.41
CA LEU A 17 17.42 -39.63 -0.76
C LEU A 17 16.00 -39.20 -1.14
N ASN A 18 15.05 -40.13 -1.17
CA ASN A 18 13.64 -39.81 -1.47
C ASN A 18 13.05 -38.87 -0.43
N TRP A 19 13.33 -39.07 0.87
CA TRP A 19 12.88 -38.17 1.92
C TRP A 19 13.49 -36.76 1.76
N VAL A 20 14.79 -36.68 1.52
CA VAL A 20 15.47 -35.40 1.26
C VAL A 20 14.84 -34.70 0.04
N PHE A 21 14.62 -35.44 -1.06
CA PHE A 21 13.96 -34.89 -2.23
C PHE A 21 12.56 -34.35 -1.93
N ILE A 22 11.73 -35.10 -1.20
CA ILE A 22 10.40 -34.64 -0.80
C ILE A 22 10.48 -33.35 0.03
N VAL A 23 11.39 -33.31 1.03
CA VAL A 23 11.58 -32.10 1.87
C VAL A 23 12.00 -30.91 1.03
N VAL A 24 12.93 -31.09 0.10
CA VAL A 24 13.35 -30.02 -0.83
C VAL A 24 12.18 -29.56 -1.71
N CYS A 25 11.40 -30.48 -2.27
CA CYS A 25 10.21 -30.11 -3.06
C CYS A 25 9.18 -29.34 -2.23
N MET A 26 8.90 -29.78 -1.00
CA MET A 26 7.99 -29.08 -0.11
C MET A 26 8.49 -27.67 0.23
N PHE A 27 9.79 -27.53 0.49
CA PHE A 27 10.40 -26.22 0.76
C PHE A 27 10.32 -25.28 -0.45
N LEU A 28 10.59 -25.79 -1.65
CA LEU A 28 10.42 -25.01 -2.88
C LEU A 28 8.96 -24.60 -3.12
N LEU A 29 8.02 -25.52 -2.90
CA LEU A 29 6.58 -25.20 -2.99
C LEU A 29 6.17 -24.14 -1.96
N TRP A 30 6.70 -24.19 -0.75
CA TRP A 30 6.46 -23.18 0.27
C TRP A 30 7.00 -21.80 -0.15
N ILE A 31 8.22 -21.74 -0.70
CA ILE A 31 8.78 -20.49 -1.26
C ILE A 31 7.89 -19.97 -2.39
N MET A 32 7.48 -20.84 -3.32
CA MET A 32 6.59 -20.46 -4.42
C MET A 32 5.27 -19.90 -3.89
N ALA A 33 4.69 -20.52 -2.87
CA ALA A 33 3.48 -20.02 -2.23
C ALA A 33 3.70 -18.63 -1.59
N GLN A 34 4.84 -18.41 -0.92
CA GLN A 34 5.20 -17.10 -0.36
C GLN A 34 5.40 -16.02 -1.43
N VAL A 35 5.97 -16.36 -2.57
CA VAL A 35 6.20 -15.40 -3.65
C VAL A 35 4.90 -15.06 -4.39
N PHE A 36 4.08 -16.06 -4.73
CA PHE A 36 2.97 -15.90 -5.67
C PHE A 36 1.59 -15.85 -5.02
N VAL A 37 1.41 -16.47 -3.85
CA VAL A 37 0.07 -16.68 -3.29
C VAL A 37 -0.18 -15.82 -2.05
N PHE A 38 0.58 -15.99 -1.00
CA PHE A 38 0.35 -15.26 0.25
C PHE A 38 1.66 -14.87 0.92
N THR A 39 1.58 -13.88 1.78
CA THR A 39 2.68 -13.51 2.69
C THR A 39 2.08 -13.04 4.01
N SER A 40 2.88 -13.10 5.07
CA SER A 40 2.47 -12.65 6.39
C SER A 40 3.26 -11.41 6.80
N PHE A 41 2.56 -10.44 7.40
CA PHE A 41 3.17 -9.25 7.98
C PHE A 41 2.74 -9.09 9.43
N ARG A 42 3.68 -8.75 10.30
CA ARG A 42 3.38 -8.28 11.66
C ARG A 42 3.01 -6.80 11.60
N ILE A 43 1.96 -6.42 12.32
CA ILE A 43 1.53 -5.03 12.46
C ILE A 43 2.35 -4.37 13.58
N PRO A 44 3.15 -3.33 13.26
CA PRO A 44 4.04 -2.70 14.22
C PRO A 44 3.45 -1.45 14.89
N SER A 45 2.24 -1.01 14.49
CA SER A 45 1.64 0.25 14.92
C SER A 45 0.12 0.16 15.00
N ASP A 46 -0.49 1.14 15.63
CA ASP A 46 -1.94 1.24 15.83
C ASP A 46 -2.67 2.05 14.74
N SER A 47 -1.98 2.46 13.66
CA SER A 47 -2.56 3.31 12.60
C SER A 47 -3.79 2.74 11.90
N MET A 48 -4.06 1.44 12.06
CA MET A 48 -5.23 0.72 11.56
C MET A 48 -6.18 0.28 12.68
N SER A 49 -6.00 0.81 13.91
CA SER A 49 -6.90 0.53 15.03
C SER A 49 -8.29 1.15 14.77
N PRO A 50 -9.38 0.47 15.15
CA PRO A 50 -9.45 -0.77 15.95
C PRO A 50 -9.36 -2.06 15.14
N GLU A 51 -9.41 -2.00 13.79
CA GLU A 51 -9.46 -3.20 12.95
C GLU A 51 -8.19 -4.04 13.12
N LEU A 52 -7.02 -3.41 12.97
CA LEU A 52 -5.73 -4.05 13.23
C LEU A 52 -5.03 -3.37 14.40
N ARG A 53 -4.41 -4.17 15.26
CA ARG A 53 -3.67 -3.72 16.43
C ARG A 53 -2.19 -4.10 16.31
N GLU A 54 -1.36 -3.40 17.05
CA GLU A 54 0.03 -3.82 17.20
C GLU A 54 0.12 -5.27 17.73
N GLY A 55 1.00 -6.07 17.12
CA GLY A 55 1.16 -7.49 17.44
C GLY A 55 0.27 -8.45 16.65
N ASP A 56 -0.66 -7.95 15.82
CA ASP A 56 -1.39 -8.77 14.85
C ASP A 56 -0.46 -9.25 13.72
N PHE A 57 -0.66 -10.47 13.28
CA PHE A 57 -0.04 -11.03 12.07
C PHE A 57 -1.11 -11.23 11.02
N VAL A 58 -1.03 -10.47 9.95
CA VAL A 58 -2.02 -10.49 8.87
C VAL A 58 -1.58 -11.38 7.72
N LEU A 59 -2.55 -12.12 7.16
CA LEU A 59 -2.36 -12.89 5.94
C LEU A 59 -2.75 -12.03 4.75
N VAL A 60 -1.77 -11.76 3.88
CA VAL A 60 -1.93 -10.94 2.68
C VAL A 60 -2.02 -11.82 1.44
N TRP A 61 -3.10 -11.68 0.70
CA TRP A 61 -3.43 -12.47 -0.47
C TRP A 61 -2.99 -11.72 -1.73
N LYS A 62 -1.97 -12.23 -2.40
CA LYS A 62 -1.38 -11.61 -3.60
C LYS A 62 -2.17 -11.85 -4.88
N PRO A 63 -2.78 -13.04 -5.11
CA PRO A 63 -3.50 -13.32 -6.34
C PRO A 63 -4.70 -12.41 -6.60
N VAL A 64 -5.19 -11.68 -5.60
CA VAL A 64 -6.27 -10.69 -5.78
C VAL A 64 -5.93 -9.75 -6.94
N ILE A 65 -4.77 -9.13 -6.89
CA ILE A 65 -4.29 -8.15 -7.87
C ILE A 65 -3.12 -8.68 -8.70
N GLY A 66 -2.69 -9.92 -8.45
CA GLY A 66 -1.55 -10.57 -9.09
C GLY A 66 -0.22 -10.31 -8.37
N ALA A 67 0.62 -11.34 -8.32
CA ALA A 67 1.94 -11.27 -7.72
C ALA A 67 2.87 -10.36 -8.54
N ARG A 68 3.81 -9.71 -7.86
CA ARG A 68 4.79 -8.80 -8.47
C ARG A 68 6.11 -9.53 -8.73
N LEU A 69 6.68 -9.30 -9.90
CA LEU A 69 8.01 -9.73 -10.27
C LEU A 69 8.87 -8.50 -10.56
N PHE A 70 10.03 -8.40 -9.94
CA PHE A 70 10.95 -7.28 -10.12
C PHE A 70 12.40 -7.70 -9.81
N ASN A 71 13.35 -6.91 -10.25
CA ASN A 71 14.76 -7.16 -9.97
C ASN A 71 15.08 -6.82 -8.51
N LEU A 72 15.31 -7.87 -7.71
CA LEU A 72 15.57 -7.75 -6.27
C LEU A 72 16.83 -6.93 -5.98
N ASN A 73 17.91 -7.12 -6.74
CA ASN A 73 19.17 -6.44 -6.51
C ASN A 73 19.03 -4.92 -6.74
N LYS A 74 18.39 -4.52 -7.84
CA LYS A 74 18.10 -3.10 -8.10
C LYS A 74 17.26 -2.48 -6.99
N SER A 75 16.22 -3.19 -6.56
CA SER A 75 15.32 -2.69 -5.52
C SER A 75 15.99 -2.58 -4.14
N LEU A 76 16.94 -3.47 -3.81
CA LEU A 76 17.73 -3.37 -2.58
C LEU A 76 18.69 -2.18 -2.62
N ASN A 77 19.20 -1.83 -3.79
CA ASN A 77 20.10 -0.68 -4.00
C ASN A 77 19.33 0.65 -4.17
N LEU A 78 18.00 0.65 -3.98
CA LEU A 78 17.13 1.83 -4.19
C LEU A 78 17.17 2.37 -5.62
N GLU A 79 17.56 1.55 -6.60
CA GLU A 79 17.51 1.89 -8.00
C GLU A 79 16.07 1.78 -8.53
N GLN A 80 15.72 2.62 -9.50
CA GLN A 80 14.44 2.54 -10.17
C GLN A 80 14.27 1.17 -10.82
N THR A 81 13.23 0.44 -10.40
CA THR A 81 13.01 -0.95 -10.79
C THR A 81 11.65 -1.07 -11.47
N GLU A 82 11.63 -1.63 -12.66
CA GLU A 82 10.37 -2.00 -13.33
C GLU A 82 9.72 -3.17 -12.58
N ILE A 83 8.43 -3.04 -12.34
CA ILE A 83 7.62 -4.07 -11.69
C ILE A 83 6.68 -4.67 -12.73
N TYR A 84 6.86 -5.94 -13.01
CA TYR A 84 5.92 -6.74 -13.77
C TYR A 84 4.91 -7.39 -12.81
N ARG A 85 3.62 -7.21 -13.09
CA ARG A 85 2.53 -7.80 -12.31
C ARG A 85 1.85 -8.90 -13.10
N LEU A 86 1.70 -10.06 -12.48
CA LEU A 86 0.89 -11.15 -13.03
C LEU A 86 -0.60 -10.76 -12.99
N PRO A 87 -1.43 -11.32 -13.87
CA PRO A 87 -2.88 -11.10 -13.80
C PRO A 87 -3.46 -11.49 -12.45
N GLY A 88 -4.33 -10.64 -11.91
CA GLY A 88 -5.08 -10.90 -10.69
C GLY A 88 -6.48 -11.46 -10.95
N PHE A 89 -7.15 -11.92 -9.88
CA PHE A 89 -8.54 -12.42 -9.97
C PHE A 89 -9.58 -11.30 -9.97
N ARG A 90 -9.26 -10.16 -9.37
CA ARG A 90 -10.11 -8.97 -9.31
C ARG A 90 -9.29 -7.71 -9.08
N GLU A 91 -9.92 -6.59 -9.31
CA GLU A 91 -9.39 -5.29 -8.94
C GLU A 91 -9.55 -5.04 -7.43
N ILE A 92 -8.80 -4.06 -6.91
CA ILE A 92 -8.96 -3.55 -5.57
C ILE A 92 -10.33 -2.89 -5.45
N LYS A 93 -10.97 -3.06 -4.30
CA LYS A 93 -12.25 -2.44 -3.98
C LYS A 93 -12.09 -1.42 -2.85
N ARG A 94 -13.06 -0.51 -2.76
CA ARG A 94 -13.17 0.38 -1.60
C ARG A 94 -13.33 -0.45 -0.33
N ASN A 95 -12.70 0.03 0.72
CA ASN A 95 -12.54 -0.63 2.01
C ASN A 95 -11.65 -1.89 2.02
N ASP A 96 -11.09 -2.35 0.90
CA ASP A 96 -10.02 -3.35 0.97
C ASP A 96 -8.84 -2.81 1.81
N VAL A 97 -8.35 -3.61 2.73
CA VAL A 97 -7.12 -3.29 3.47
C VAL A 97 -5.92 -3.78 2.67
N VAL A 98 -5.16 -2.85 2.13
CA VAL A 98 -4.03 -3.14 1.23
C VAL A 98 -2.70 -3.03 1.94
N VAL A 99 -1.80 -3.96 1.64
CA VAL A 99 -0.38 -3.89 2.03
C VAL A 99 0.42 -3.44 0.82
N PHE A 100 1.30 -2.47 1.02
CA PHE A 100 2.09 -1.87 -0.05
C PHE A 100 3.47 -1.44 0.44
N ASN A 101 4.41 -1.28 -0.48
CA ASN A 101 5.67 -0.62 -0.18
C ASN A 101 5.44 0.90 -0.09
N PHE A 102 5.98 1.52 0.94
CA PHE A 102 5.80 2.96 1.14
C PHE A 102 6.48 3.75 0.01
N PRO A 103 5.74 4.63 -0.71
CA PRO A 103 6.25 5.27 -1.91
C PRO A 103 7.27 6.40 -1.64
N HIS A 104 7.49 6.80 -0.38
CA HIS A 104 8.37 7.88 0.01
C HIS A 104 9.34 7.47 1.13
N PRO A 105 10.20 6.46 0.91
CA PRO A 105 10.99 5.86 1.99
C PRO A 105 12.04 6.80 2.61
N ASN A 106 12.56 7.75 1.84
CA ASN A 106 13.63 8.65 2.26
C ASN A 106 13.16 10.10 2.39
N ASP A 107 12.43 10.58 1.39
CA ASP A 107 11.96 11.96 1.29
C ASP A 107 10.59 11.99 0.59
N TRP A 108 9.67 12.80 1.12
CA TRP A 108 8.33 12.94 0.55
C TRP A 108 8.27 13.78 -0.74
N SER A 109 9.40 14.33 -1.19
CA SER A 109 9.46 15.10 -2.44
C SER A 109 9.37 14.22 -3.69
N ARG A 110 9.71 12.93 -3.59
CA ARG A 110 9.78 11.99 -4.72
C ARG A 110 9.26 10.60 -4.38
N ILE A 111 8.86 9.87 -5.41
CA ILE A 111 8.42 8.47 -5.31
C ILE A 111 9.62 7.56 -5.56
N GLU A 112 9.88 6.65 -4.62
CA GLU A 112 10.97 5.68 -4.67
C GLU A 112 10.48 4.32 -4.16
N MET A 113 11.10 3.24 -4.60
CA MET A 113 10.78 1.90 -4.14
C MET A 113 11.78 1.43 -3.09
N HIS A 114 11.27 1.06 -1.91
CA HIS A 114 12.05 0.36 -0.89
C HIS A 114 11.31 -0.90 -0.45
N ILE A 115 11.80 -2.07 -0.88
CA ILE A 115 11.09 -3.35 -0.70
C ILE A 115 10.92 -3.78 0.76
N MET A 116 11.69 -3.21 1.69
CA MET A 116 11.61 -3.57 3.11
C MET A 116 10.70 -2.63 3.92
N LYS A 117 10.24 -1.51 3.34
CA LYS A 117 9.31 -0.58 4.00
C LYS A 117 7.89 -0.86 3.57
N TYR A 118 7.17 -1.62 4.39
CA TYR A 118 5.77 -1.96 4.15
C TYR A 118 4.84 -1.12 5.02
N TYR A 119 3.75 -0.67 4.41
CA TYR A 119 2.63 -0.03 5.08
C TYR A 119 1.36 -0.83 4.81
N ILE A 120 0.40 -0.67 5.72
CA ILE A 120 -0.94 -1.23 5.59
C ILE A 120 -1.96 -0.13 5.81
N LYS A 121 -2.88 0.05 4.86
CA LYS A 121 -3.93 1.06 4.90
C LYS A 121 -5.19 0.56 4.22
N ARG A 122 -6.30 1.21 4.48
CA ARG A 122 -7.58 0.96 3.84
C ARG A 122 -7.71 1.75 2.54
N CYS A 123 -8.18 1.12 1.48
CA CYS A 123 -8.45 1.76 0.21
C CYS A 123 -9.75 2.58 0.30
N ILE A 124 -9.65 3.88 0.07
CA ILE A 124 -10.78 4.81 0.10
C ILE A 124 -11.20 5.19 -1.32
N GLY A 125 -10.25 5.61 -2.16
CA GLY A 125 -10.48 6.03 -3.54
C GLY A 125 -9.79 5.12 -4.54
N LEU A 126 -10.50 4.78 -5.58
CA LEU A 126 -10.08 3.95 -6.72
C LEU A 126 -9.67 4.82 -7.91
N PRO A 127 -8.97 4.26 -8.91
CA PRO A 127 -8.74 4.95 -10.18
C PRO A 127 -10.05 5.46 -10.80
N GLY A 128 -10.08 6.74 -11.20
CA GLY A 128 -11.26 7.44 -11.73
C GLY A 128 -12.11 8.15 -10.67
N ASP A 129 -11.87 7.93 -9.37
CA ASP A 129 -12.63 8.59 -8.30
C ASP A 129 -12.19 10.04 -8.07
N THR A 130 -13.10 10.82 -7.53
CA THR A 130 -12.80 12.13 -6.91
C THR A 130 -13.03 12.01 -5.41
N VAL A 131 -11.95 12.12 -4.63
CA VAL A 131 -11.97 12.00 -3.17
C VAL A 131 -11.98 13.37 -2.52
N SER A 132 -12.85 13.55 -1.54
CA SER A 132 -12.83 14.72 -0.65
C SER A 132 -13.05 14.29 0.80
N ILE A 133 -12.69 15.18 1.73
CA ILE A 133 -13.03 15.03 3.15
C ILE A 133 -13.84 16.28 3.53
N ARG A 134 -14.99 16.08 4.17
CA ARG A 134 -15.85 17.15 4.67
C ARG A 134 -16.21 16.87 6.13
N LYS A 135 -15.85 17.79 7.00
CA LYS A 135 -16.01 17.64 8.46
C LYS A 135 -15.39 16.34 8.98
N GLY A 136 -14.21 15.98 8.48
CA GLY A 136 -13.51 14.74 8.83
C GLY A 136 -14.00 13.47 8.12
N MET A 137 -15.13 13.51 7.38
CA MET A 137 -15.75 12.35 6.72
C MET A 137 -15.27 12.21 5.28
N PHE A 138 -14.82 11.01 4.89
CA PHE A 138 -14.50 10.70 3.50
C PHE A 138 -15.75 10.75 2.62
N LYS A 139 -15.60 11.37 1.46
CA LYS A 139 -16.58 11.45 0.39
C LYS A 139 -15.94 11.08 -0.93
N VAL A 140 -16.60 10.24 -1.71
CA VAL A 140 -16.24 9.92 -3.09
C VAL A 140 -17.46 10.17 -3.95
N ASP A 141 -17.28 10.87 -5.05
CA ASP A 141 -18.39 11.25 -5.91
C ASP A 141 -19.13 10.00 -6.45
N GLY A 142 -20.46 10.00 -6.33
CA GLY A 142 -21.31 8.88 -6.75
C GLY A 142 -21.24 7.62 -5.85
N VAL A 143 -20.70 7.73 -4.64
CA VAL A 143 -20.54 6.59 -3.71
C VAL A 143 -21.24 6.86 -2.40
N ASP A 144 -22.26 6.04 -2.08
CA ASP A 144 -23.08 6.16 -0.87
C ASP A 144 -22.79 5.11 0.21
N ILE A 145 -21.69 4.37 0.08
CA ILE A 145 -21.29 3.41 1.12
C ILE A 145 -20.38 4.07 2.16
N PRO A 146 -20.41 3.61 3.44
CA PRO A 146 -19.44 4.05 4.42
C PRO A 146 -18.01 3.72 3.99
N LEU A 147 -17.10 4.70 4.08
CA LEU A 147 -15.70 4.56 3.72
C LEU A 147 -14.82 4.71 4.95
N GLY A 148 -13.95 3.72 5.19
CA GLY A 148 -13.05 3.74 6.34
C GLY A 148 -13.75 3.59 7.70
N ASN A 149 -13.08 3.98 8.77
CA ASN A 149 -13.62 3.91 10.13
C ASN A 149 -14.45 5.15 10.48
N ALA A 150 -15.78 5.01 10.53
CA ALA A 150 -16.70 6.12 10.79
C ALA A 150 -16.45 6.79 12.14
N ALA A 151 -16.23 6.02 13.21
CA ALA A 151 -16.04 6.58 14.57
C ALA A 151 -14.77 7.44 14.66
N SER A 152 -13.68 7.05 14.00
CA SER A 152 -12.47 7.86 13.92
C SER A 152 -12.70 9.15 13.12
N GLN A 153 -13.44 9.07 12.02
CA GLN A 153 -13.78 10.23 11.19
C GLN A 153 -14.68 11.22 11.94
N GLU A 154 -15.69 10.75 12.66
CA GLU A 154 -16.55 11.58 13.51
C GLU A 154 -15.73 12.29 14.60
N ARG A 155 -14.83 11.58 15.27
CA ARG A 155 -13.93 12.16 16.28
C ARG A 155 -13.08 13.28 15.68
N ILE A 156 -12.44 13.06 14.52
CA ILE A 156 -11.71 14.09 13.79
C ILE A 156 -12.62 15.29 13.46
N GLY A 157 -13.83 15.03 13.03
CA GLY A 157 -14.81 16.08 12.72
C GLY A 157 -15.14 16.99 13.91
N LEU A 158 -15.14 16.44 15.13
CA LEU A 158 -15.44 17.17 16.37
C LEU A 158 -14.23 17.90 16.97
N MET A 159 -12.99 17.44 16.69
CA MET A 159 -11.77 18.05 17.21
C MET A 159 -11.61 19.48 16.68
N ARG A 160 -11.12 20.40 17.55
CA ARG A 160 -10.70 21.74 17.13
C ARG A 160 -9.28 21.70 16.53
N PRO A 161 -8.90 22.65 15.66
CA PRO A 161 -7.56 22.65 15.06
C PRO A 161 -6.41 22.58 16.06
N GLU A 162 -6.56 23.22 17.23
CA GLU A 162 -5.58 23.24 18.31
C GLU A 162 -5.47 21.93 19.09
N ASP A 163 -6.44 21.04 18.98
CA ASP A 163 -6.45 19.75 19.68
C ASP A 163 -5.66 18.67 18.91
N PHE A 164 -5.26 18.95 17.67
CA PHE A 164 -4.46 18.01 16.88
C PHE A 164 -2.97 18.06 17.28
N PRO A 165 -2.31 16.90 17.32
CA PRO A 165 -0.85 16.88 17.46
C PRO A 165 -0.16 17.71 16.38
N GLU A 166 1.04 18.20 16.67
CA GLU A 166 1.83 18.96 15.70
C GLU A 166 2.04 18.16 14.41
N GLY A 167 1.86 18.82 13.26
CA GLY A 167 2.00 18.21 11.93
C GLY A 167 0.83 17.35 11.46
N VAL A 168 -0.20 17.10 12.30
CA VAL A 168 -1.34 16.25 11.94
C VAL A 168 -2.45 17.01 11.23
N TYR A 169 -2.69 18.28 11.60
CA TYR A 169 -3.83 19.04 11.04
C TYR A 169 -3.69 19.34 9.54
N ARG A 170 -2.49 19.82 9.12
CA ARG A 170 -2.23 20.15 7.72
C ARG A 170 -2.05 18.91 6.88
N SER A 171 -2.49 18.96 5.63
CA SER A 171 -2.45 17.82 4.71
C SER A 171 -1.80 18.15 3.36
N PHE A 172 -1.58 17.13 2.56
CA PHE A 172 -1.19 17.23 1.16
C PHE A 172 -2.07 18.25 0.41
N PRO A 173 -1.54 19.07 -0.51
CA PRO A 173 -0.15 19.06 -1.00
C PRO A 173 0.81 19.98 -0.24
N TYR A 174 0.40 20.57 0.91
CA TYR A 174 1.15 21.54 1.69
C TYR A 174 1.48 22.84 0.92
N ASP A 175 0.63 23.19 -0.01
CA ASP A 175 0.76 24.40 -0.85
C ASP A 175 -0.29 25.43 -0.44
N SER A 176 0.09 26.71 -0.41
CA SER A 176 -0.82 27.79 -0.03
C SER A 176 -1.96 28.02 -1.02
N LEU A 177 -1.90 27.45 -2.21
CA LEU A 177 -2.98 27.45 -3.20
C LEU A 177 -4.17 26.62 -2.74
N LEU A 178 -3.88 25.52 -2.00
CA LEU A 178 -4.87 24.53 -1.55
C LEU A 178 -4.70 24.36 -0.04
N ASP A 179 -5.45 25.12 0.73
CA ASP A 179 -5.42 25.08 2.21
C ASP A 179 -6.16 23.85 2.75
N TRP A 180 -5.72 22.66 2.31
CA TRP A 180 -6.31 21.41 2.71
C TRP A 180 -5.78 20.94 4.06
N ASN A 181 -6.69 20.34 4.82
CA ASN A 181 -6.40 19.75 6.12
C ASN A 181 -7.20 18.46 6.30
N ILE A 182 -6.99 17.73 7.40
CA ILE A 182 -7.62 16.42 7.59
C ILE A 182 -9.13 16.46 7.82
N LYS A 183 -9.70 17.66 8.07
CA LYS A 183 -11.16 17.86 8.19
C LYS A 183 -11.79 18.32 6.89
N GLU A 184 -11.06 19.12 6.10
CA GLU A 184 -11.51 19.70 4.83
C GLU A 184 -10.42 19.47 3.77
N PHE A 185 -10.61 18.47 2.92
CA PHE A 185 -9.63 18.01 1.93
C PHE A 185 -10.30 17.86 0.56
N GLY A 186 -9.54 18.11 -0.49
CA GLY A 186 -10.02 17.90 -1.85
C GLY A 186 -10.95 18.98 -2.38
N PRO A 187 -11.57 18.75 -3.56
CA PRO A 187 -11.59 17.48 -4.29
C PRO A 187 -10.24 17.09 -4.92
N LEU A 188 -9.83 15.83 -4.76
CA LEU A 188 -8.66 15.24 -5.38
C LEU A 188 -9.10 14.13 -6.33
N PHE A 189 -8.89 14.31 -7.64
CA PHE A 189 -9.10 13.25 -8.60
C PHE A 189 -7.99 12.20 -8.48
N VAL A 190 -8.36 10.93 -8.44
CA VAL A 190 -7.47 9.76 -8.37
C VAL A 190 -7.31 9.18 -9.76
N PRO A 191 -6.21 9.47 -10.48
CA PRO A 191 -6.13 9.11 -11.88
C PRO A 191 -5.96 7.59 -12.06
N GLY A 192 -6.63 7.08 -13.10
CA GLY A 192 -6.40 5.77 -13.67
C GLY A 192 -5.55 5.83 -14.94
N LYS A 193 -5.12 4.66 -15.38
CA LYS A 193 -4.40 4.53 -16.65
C LYS A 193 -5.27 4.98 -17.83
N GLY A 194 -4.79 5.97 -18.57
CA GLY A 194 -5.49 6.55 -19.71
C GLY A 194 -6.22 7.85 -19.38
N ASP A 195 -6.48 8.16 -18.10
CA ASP A 195 -7.13 9.40 -17.70
C ASP A 195 -6.28 10.63 -18.05
N VAL A 196 -6.95 11.68 -18.48
CA VAL A 196 -6.32 12.94 -18.85
C VAL A 196 -6.70 14.02 -17.85
N VAL A 197 -5.69 14.66 -17.28
CA VAL A 197 -5.87 15.76 -16.32
C VAL A 197 -5.28 17.04 -16.91
N LYS A 198 -6.00 18.15 -16.67
CA LYS A 198 -5.52 19.48 -17.05
C LYS A 198 -4.29 19.86 -16.24
N MET A 199 -3.26 20.38 -16.93
CA MET A 199 -2.03 20.85 -16.31
C MET A 199 -2.04 22.40 -16.24
N ASP A 200 -2.80 22.91 -15.30
CA ASP A 200 -2.70 24.28 -14.79
C ASP A 200 -1.89 24.28 -13.48
N ARG A 201 -1.84 25.40 -12.80
CA ARG A 201 -1.13 25.54 -11.52
C ARG A 201 -1.59 24.50 -10.49
N THR A 202 -2.89 24.25 -10.37
CA THR A 202 -3.45 23.25 -9.46
C THR A 202 -3.03 21.82 -9.83
N GLY A 203 -3.20 21.45 -11.11
CA GLY A 203 -2.74 20.15 -11.62
C GLY A 203 -1.24 19.94 -11.43
N GLY A 204 -0.47 21.02 -11.66
CA GLY A 204 0.97 21.02 -11.43
C GLY A 204 1.35 20.76 -9.98
N VAL A 205 0.65 21.34 -9.02
CA VAL A 205 0.90 21.12 -7.58
C VAL A 205 0.48 19.72 -7.14
N LEU A 206 -0.70 19.26 -7.55
CA LEU A 206 -1.25 17.99 -7.11
C LEU A 206 -0.52 16.78 -7.69
N TYR A 207 -0.13 16.83 -8.96
CA TYR A 207 0.33 15.64 -9.68
C TYR A 207 1.82 15.63 -10.03
N ARG A 208 2.59 16.67 -9.63
CA ARG A 208 4.01 16.75 -9.94
C ARG A 208 4.79 15.48 -9.64
N LYS A 209 4.69 14.98 -8.43
CA LYS A 209 5.44 13.78 -7.98
C LYS A 209 5.12 12.54 -8.83
N LEU A 210 3.83 12.35 -9.18
CA LEU A 210 3.37 11.23 -9.99
C LEU A 210 3.92 11.32 -11.42
N ILE A 211 3.83 12.50 -12.01
CA ILE A 211 4.29 12.76 -13.39
C ILE A 211 5.81 12.66 -13.48
N GLU A 212 6.54 13.24 -12.54
CA GLU A 212 8.00 13.12 -12.48
C GLU A 212 8.43 11.65 -12.37
N TRP A 213 7.72 10.87 -11.55
CA TRP A 213 8.00 9.45 -11.39
C TRP A 213 7.67 8.62 -12.64
N GLU A 214 6.52 8.87 -13.29
CA GLU A 214 6.14 8.18 -14.53
C GLU A 214 7.06 8.49 -15.71
N GLN A 215 7.57 9.73 -15.79
CA GLN A 215 8.32 10.20 -16.92
C GLN A 215 9.84 10.18 -16.74
N GLY A 216 10.30 10.10 -15.47
CA GLY A 216 11.72 10.29 -15.15
C GLY A 216 12.22 11.70 -15.47
N LYS A 217 11.32 12.68 -15.54
CA LYS A 217 11.60 14.06 -15.93
C LYS A 217 11.19 15.03 -14.82
N LYS A 218 11.89 16.17 -14.73
CA LYS A 218 11.54 17.21 -13.76
C LYS A 218 10.39 18.08 -14.26
N MET A 219 9.51 18.46 -13.34
CA MET A 219 8.37 19.32 -13.61
C MET A 219 8.47 20.62 -12.81
N TYR A 220 8.17 21.73 -13.47
CA TYR A 220 8.23 23.06 -12.90
C TYR A 220 6.89 23.77 -13.11
N VAL A 221 6.45 24.52 -12.10
CA VAL A 221 5.26 25.37 -12.16
C VAL A 221 5.71 26.83 -12.11
N LYS A 222 5.43 27.58 -13.16
CA LYS A 222 5.75 29.02 -13.27
C LYS A 222 4.46 29.81 -13.50
N GLY A 223 3.91 30.40 -12.43
CA GLY A 223 2.57 30.99 -12.51
C GLY A 223 1.53 29.91 -12.85
N ASP A 224 0.77 30.13 -13.92
CA ASP A 224 -0.22 29.17 -14.43
C ASP A 224 0.34 28.18 -15.47
N THR A 225 1.63 28.30 -15.79
CA THR A 225 2.28 27.46 -16.79
C THR A 225 3.01 26.30 -16.15
N VAL A 226 2.74 25.08 -16.63
CA VAL A 226 3.41 23.86 -16.20
C VAL A 226 4.39 23.41 -17.30
N LEU A 227 5.64 23.16 -16.89
CA LEU A 227 6.68 22.65 -17.77
C LEU A 227 7.13 21.26 -17.32
N LEU A 228 7.26 20.35 -18.28
CA LEU A 228 7.91 19.05 -18.08
C LEU A 228 9.27 19.11 -18.79
N ASN A 229 10.36 19.19 -18.02
CA ASN A 229 11.65 19.70 -18.45
C ASN A 229 11.48 21.10 -19.05
N ASP A 230 11.76 21.26 -20.37
CA ASP A 230 11.69 22.53 -21.09
C ASP A 230 10.41 22.70 -21.94
N SER A 231 9.50 21.71 -21.89
CA SER A 231 8.29 21.70 -22.71
C SER A 231 7.07 22.11 -21.91
N VAL A 232 6.30 23.10 -22.38
CA VAL A 232 5.02 23.45 -21.78
C VAL A 232 4.01 22.34 -22.02
N ILE A 233 3.31 21.94 -20.97
CA ILE A 233 2.22 20.98 -21.04
C ILE A 233 0.93 21.59 -20.50
N THR A 234 -0.18 21.37 -21.21
CA THR A 234 -1.52 21.85 -20.82
C THR A 234 -2.42 20.71 -20.30
N SER A 235 -2.04 19.49 -20.59
CA SER A 235 -2.70 18.28 -20.12
C SER A 235 -1.68 17.15 -19.95
N TYR A 236 -2.03 16.15 -19.14
CA TYR A 236 -1.23 14.94 -18.95
C TYR A 236 -2.11 13.72 -18.94
N GLN A 237 -1.76 12.71 -19.75
CA GLN A 237 -2.41 11.41 -19.75
C GLN A 237 -1.62 10.43 -18.88
N PHE A 238 -2.25 9.94 -17.80
CA PHE A 238 -1.62 9.01 -16.87
C PHE A 238 -1.41 7.63 -17.51
N ARG A 239 -0.28 7.02 -17.19
CA ARG A 239 0.12 5.71 -17.71
C ARG A 239 -0.18 4.57 -16.73
N LYS A 240 -0.47 4.90 -15.46
CA LYS A 240 -0.63 3.98 -14.35
C LYS A 240 -1.89 4.29 -13.54
N ASN A 241 -2.31 3.31 -12.75
CA ASN A 241 -3.41 3.45 -11.80
C ASN A 241 -2.88 3.96 -10.45
N TYR A 242 -3.68 4.79 -9.81
CA TYR A 242 -3.41 5.31 -8.47
C TYR A 242 -4.58 5.07 -7.53
N TYR A 243 -4.29 5.06 -6.23
CA TYR A 243 -5.26 4.83 -5.17
C TYR A 243 -5.11 5.88 -4.08
N PHE A 244 -6.22 6.22 -3.43
CA PHE A 244 -6.22 6.98 -2.20
C PHE A 244 -6.44 6.02 -1.03
N VAL A 245 -5.50 5.98 -0.09
CA VAL A 245 -5.53 5.07 1.06
C VAL A 245 -5.48 5.83 2.36
N ALA A 246 -6.17 5.33 3.40
CA ALA A 246 -6.20 5.95 4.72
C ALA A 246 -6.12 4.91 5.84
N GLY A 247 -5.60 5.31 6.99
CA GLY A 247 -5.64 4.50 8.20
C GLY A 247 -6.96 4.62 8.92
N ASP A 248 -7.37 3.55 9.62
CA ASP A 248 -8.59 3.52 10.42
C ASP A 248 -8.46 4.37 11.70
N HIS A 249 -7.22 4.55 12.22
CA HIS A 249 -6.91 5.48 13.32
C HIS A 249 -6.52 6.85 12.73
N GLY A 250 -7.52 7.61 12.37
CA GLY A 250 -7.36 8.78 11.50
C GLY A 250 -6.41 9.87 11.99
N GLU A 251 -6.35 10.14 13.30
CA GLU A 251 -5.45 11.11 13.92
C GLU A 251 -4.02 10.57 14.15
N ASN A 252 -3.82 9.25 14.04
CA ASN A 252 -2.51 8.60 14.18
C ASN A 252 -2.16 7.73 12.96
N SER A 253 -2.29 8.29 11.77
CA SER A 253 -1.99 7.58 10.54
C SER A 253 -1.30 8.48 9.52
N GLN A 254 -0.13 8.05 9.06
CA GLN A 254 0.53 8.62 7.88
C GLN A 254 0.03 7.90 6.62
N ASP A 255 -0.81 8.58 5.84
CA ASP A 255 -1.50 8.01 4.68
C ASP A 255 -1.66 9.04 3.54
N SER A 256 -2.51 8.77 2.55
CA SER A 256 -2.68 9.61 1.36
C SER A 256 -3.08 11.06 1.67
N ARG A 257 -3.64 11.32 2.83
CA ARG A 257 -3.92 12.70 3.30
C ARG A 257 -2.64 13.53 3.46
N TYR A 258 -1.48 12.88 3.62
CA TYR A 258 -0.20 13.55 3.88
C TYR A 258 0.79 13.42 2.74
N TRP A 259 0.91 12.26 2.12
CA TRP A 259 1.93 12.04 1.08
C TRP A 259 1.36 11.94 -0.35
N GLY A 260 0.02 11.93 -0.50
CA GLY A 260 -0.66 11.89 -1.80
C GLY A 260 -1.06 10.49 -2.25
N LEU A 261 -1.10 10.23 -3.54
CA LEU A 261 -1.66 9.02 -4.12
C LEU A 261 -0.65 7.86 -4.15
N LEU A 262 -1.17 6.63 -3.96
CA LEU A 262 -0.42 5.39 -3.98
C LEU A 262 -0.42 4.79 -5.40
N PRO A 263 0.74 4.58 -6.04
CA PRO A 263 0.80 3.85 -7.30
C PRO A 263 0.43 2.38 -7.13
N GLU A 264 -0.34 1.82 -8.06
CA GLU A 264 -0.75 0.40 -8.05
C GLU A 264 0.44 -0.56 -7.95
N GLU A 265 1.53 -0.24 -8.63
CA GLU A 265 2.73 -1.07 -8.67
C GLU A 265 3.32 -1.34 -7.28
N TYR A 266 3.11 -0.42 -6.32
CA TYR A 266 3.59 -0.57 -4.96
C TYR A 266 2.74 -1.51 -4.10
N ILE A 267 1.50 -1.83 -4.50
CA ILE A 267 0.60 -2.69 -3.74
C ILE A 267 1.07 -4.14 -3.82
N VAL A 268 1.25 -4.78 -2.66
CA VAL A 268 1.67 -6.19 -2.51
C VAL A 268 0.49 -7.13 -2.66
N GLY A 269 -0.62 -6.78 -2.02
CA GLY A 269 -1.84 -7.59 -1.98
C GLY A 269 -2.84 -7.06 -0.98
N VAL A 270 -3.91 -7.81 -0.77
CA VAL A 270 -5.02 -7.47 0.14
C VAL A 270 -4.91 -8.31 1.40
N ALA A 271 -4.93 -7.65 2.56
CA ALA A 271 -5.00 -8.31 3.86
C ALA A 271 -6.40 -8.92 4.05
N SER A 272 -6.47 -10.19 4.43
CA SER A 272 -7.73 -10.93 4.49
C SER A 272 -8.10 -11.41 5.88
N ARG A 273 -7.11 -11.84 6.67
CA ARG A 273 -7.32 -12.38 8.02
C ARG A 273 -6.14 -12.06 8.93
N ILE A 274 -6.42 -11.97 10.22
CA ILE A 274 -5.44 -12.03 11.28
C ILE A 274 -5.24 -13.51 11.60
N TRP A 275 -4.08 -14.10 11.24
CA TRP A 275 -3.86 -15.53 11.49
C TRP A 275 -3.21 -15.81 12.84
N LYS A 276 -2.58 -14.81 13.45
CA LYS A 276 -2.01 -14.83 14.80
C LYS A 276 -2.07 -13.42 15.37
N SER A 277 -2.27 -13.29 16.66
CA SER A 277 -2.19 -12.02 17.40
C SER A 277 -1.46 -12.26 18.71
N VAL A 278 -0.52 -11.37 19.03
CA VAL A 278 0.29 -11.45 20.25
C VAL A 278 0.24 -10.08 20.92
N ASP A 279 -0.16 -10.04 22.16
CA ASP A 279 -0.12 -8.82 22.96
C ASP A 279 1.32 -8.31 23.07
N SER A 280 1.54 -7.05 22.70
CA SER A 280 2.90 -6.47 22.65
C SER A 280 3.53 -6.26 24.03
N TYR A 281 2.73 -6.24 25.10
CA TYR A 281 3.19 -6.02 26.46
C TYR A 281 3.42 -7.33 27.23
N THR A 282 2.44 -8.26 27.15
CA THR A 282 2.51 -9.53 27.90
C THR A 282 3.16 -10.65 27.11
N GLY A 283 3.17 -10.59 25.79
CA GLY A 283 3.62 -11.65 24.90
C GLY A 283 2.60 -12.80 24.75
N ASP A 284 1.42 -12.67 25.34
CA ASP A 284 0.37 -13.69 25.28
C ASP A 284 -0.34 -13.71 23.92
N ILE A 285 -0.88 -14.86 23.56
CA ILE A 285 -1.68 -15.00 22.34
C ILE A 285 -3.10 -14.49 22.60
N CYS A 286 -3.54 -13.50 21.81
CA CYS A 286 -4.91 -13.00 21.80
C CYS A 286 -5.80 -13.92 20.96
N TRP A 287 -6.33 -14.97 21.53
CA TRP A 287 -7.09 -16.01 20.84
C TRP A 287 -8.38 -15.51 20.18
N ASP A 288 -9.01 -14.47 20.73
CA ASP A 288 -10.19 -13.79 20.21
C ASP A 288 -9.94 -13.12 18.83
N ARG A 289 -8.68 -12.86 18.50
CA ARG A 289 -8.26 -12.25 17.24
C ARG A 289 -7.73 -13.26 16.22
N VAL A 290 -7.41 -14.47 16.64
CA VAL A 290 -6.86 -15.51 15.75
C VAL A 290 -7.92 -15.95 14.74
N TRP A 291 -7.57 -15.92 13.45
CA TRP A 291 -8.44 -16.16 12.29
C TRP A 291 -9.57 -15.14 12.09
N LYS A 292 -9.55 -14.02 12.81
CA LYS A 292 -10.49 -12.92 12.56
C LYS A 292 -10.37 -12.45 11.12
N LYS A 293 -11.50 -12.31 10.43
CA LYS A 293 -11.59 -11.69 9.11
C LYS A 293 -11.36 -10.19 9.26
N ILE A 294 -10.64 -9.60 8.31
CA ILE A 294 -10.44 -8.15 8.18
C ILE A 294 -11.58 -7.62 7.31
N GLU A 295 -12.28 -6.60 7.81
CA GLU A 295 -13.46 -5.98 7.18
C GLU A 295 -13.15 -4.58 6.65
#